data_91c33835479cb1da727283afd2ea70fc
#
_entry.id   91c33835479cb1da727283afd2ea70fc
#
_cell.length_a   1.000
_cell.length_b   1.000
_cell.length_c   1.000
_cell.angle_alpha   90.00
_cell.angle_beta   90.00
_cell.angle_gamma   90.00
#
_symmetry.space_group_name_H-M   'P 1'
#
loop_
_entity.id
_entity.type
_entity.pdbx_description
1 polymer ?
#
loop_
_entity_poly.entity_id
_entity_poly.type
_entity_poly.pdbx_seq_one_letter_code
_entity_poly.pdbx_strand_id
1 'polypeptide(L)'
;GHGVYEYPYTPESFPWFYDKEQWIKYLDMLVANRMNSLYLWNGHPFASLVKLEDYPFALEVDEETFKKNEEMFSFLTEEADKRGIFVIQMFYNIILSKPFAEHYGLKTQDRNRPITPLIADYTRKSIAAFIENSPYVGLLVCLGEAMCTVEDDVEWFTKTIIPGVKDGLQALGRTDEPPLLLRAHDTDCKLVMDAALPIYKNLYTMHKYNGESLTTYEPR
;
A
#
# COMPACT_ATOMS: atom_id res chain seq x y z
N GLY A 1 -1.13 6.00 18.75
CA GLY A 1 0.13 6.34 18.53
C GLY A 1 0.51 6.84 17.16
N HIS A 2 1.26 7.90 17.14
CA HIS A 2 1.71 8.54 15.90
C HIS A 2 2.77 7.74 15.14
N GLY A 3 3.37 6.72 15.72
CA GLY A 3 4.48 6.00 15.14
C GLY A 3 4.15 4.92 14.12
N VAL A 4 2.92 4.40 14.12
CA VAL A 4 2.55 3.24 13.30
C VAL A 4 2.58 3.52 11.79
N TYR A 5 2.42 4.77 11.40
CA TYR A 5 2.37 5.15 9.99
C TYR A 5 3.72 5.43 9.37
N GLU A 6 4.73 5.71 10.18
CA GLU A 6 6.02 6.26 9.76
C GLU A 6 7.17 5.27 9.89
N TYR A 7 6.98 4.18 10.63
CA TYR A 7 8.06 3.25 10.91
C TYR A 7 8.17 2.16 9.85
N PRO A 8 9.37 1.91 9.33
CA PRO A 8 9.65 0.77 8.48
C PRO A 8 9.45 -0.53 9.28
N TYR A 9 9.23 -1.64 8.58
CA TYR A 9 9.21 -2.94 9.21
C TYR A 9 10.60 -3.31 9.72
N THR A 10 10.76 -3.33 11.04
CA THR A 10 11.95 -3.78 11.73
C THR A 10 11.58 -4.69 12.91
N PRO A 11 12.46 -5.61 13.35
CA PRO A 11 12.19 -6.44 14.52
C PRO A 11 11.90 -5.63 15.80
N GLU A 12 12.51 -4.46 15.94
CA GLU A 12 12.32 -3.57 17.08
C GLU A 12 10.94 -2.90 17.07
N SER A 13 10.49 -2.43 15.90
CA SER A 13 9.24 -1.69 15.74
C SER A 13 8.03 -2.63 15.67
N PHE A 14 8.19 -3.80 15.05
CA PHE A 14 7.12 -4.75 14.79
C PHE A 14 7.55 -6.19 15.09
N PRO A 15 7.89 -6.55 16.34
CA PRO A 15 8.39 -7.89 16.68
C PRO A 15 7.42 -9.01 16.29
N TRP A 16 6.11 -8.77 16.39
CA TRP A 16 5.08 -9.73 15.99
C TRP A 16 5.10 -10.08 14.50
N PHE A 17 5.58 -9.17 13.65
CA PHE A 17 5.64 -9.39 12.21
C PHE A 17 6.60 -10.52 11.84
N TYR A 18 7.63 -10.76 12.65
CA TYR A 18 8.67 -11.76 12.43
C TYR A 18 8.37 -13.11 13.10
N ASP A 19 7.21 -13.28 13.69
CA ASP A 19 6.78 -14.53 14.34
C ASP A 19 5.89 -15.35 13.42
N LYS A 20 6.50 -16.32 12.73
CA LYS A 20 5.80 -17.22 11.80
C LYS A 20 4.70 -18.04 12.46
N GLU A 21 4.90 -18.46 13.70
CA GLU A 21 3.90 -19.25 14.43
C GLU A 21 2.67 -18.40 14.79
N GLN A 22 2.88 -17.17 15.18
CA GLN A 22 1.79 -16.21 15.41
C GLN A 22 0.99 -15.94 14.13
N TRP A 23 1.66 -15.78 12.98
CA TRP A 23 0.97 -15.61 11.71
C TRP A 23 0.09 -16.80 11.35
N ILE A 24 0.60 -18.04 11.50
CA ILE A 24 -0.19 -19.25 11.25
C ILE A 24 -1.46 -19.24 12.12
N LYS A 25 -1.31 -19.04 13.42
CA LYS A 25 -2.45 -18.99 14.35
C LYS A 25 -3.45 -17.91 13.99
N TYR A 26 -2.96 -16.75 13.59
CA TYR A 26 -3.81 -15.62 13.20
C TYR A 26 -4.58 -15.90 11.91
N LEU A 27 -3.92 -16.43 10.89
CA LEU A 27 -4.55 -16.81 9.62
C LEU A 27 -5.58 -17.93 9.83
N ASP A 28 -5.29 -18.94 10.63
CA ASP A 28 -6.23 -20.01 10.98
C ASP A 28 -7.46 -19.45 11.71
N MET A 29 -7.27 -18.49 12.59
CA MET A 29 -8.36 -17.78 13.27
C MET A 29 -9.23 -17.00 12.27
N LEU A 30 -8.63 -16.32 11.28
CA LEU A 30 -9.38 -15.63 10.22
C LEU A 30 -10.26 -16.59 9.43
N VAL A 31 -9.71 -17.75 9.03
CA VAL A 31 -10.45 -18.81 8.32
C VAL A 31 -11.61 -19.33 9.19
N ALA A 32 -11.35 -19.65 10.45
CA ALA A 32 -12.37 -20.14 11.38
C ALA A 32 -13.54 -19.15 11.54
N ASN A 33 -13.27 -17.84 11.37
CA ASN A 33 -14.27 -16.78 11.41
C ASN A 33 -14.79 -16.38 10.02
N ARG A 34 -14.49 -17.15 8.98
CA ARG A 34 -14.95 -16.92 7.60
C ARG A 34 -14.50 -15.57 7.01
N MET A 35 -13.35 -15.08 7.44
CA MET A 35 -12.71 -13.91 6.87
C MET A 35 -11.84 -14.33 5.68
N ASN A 36 -11.86 -13.56 4.62
CA ASN A 36 -11.14 -13.84 3.38
C ASN A 36 -10.13 -12.76 2.99
N SER A 37 -9.90 -11.78 3.84
CA SER A 37 -8.91 -10.73 3.59
C SER A 37 -8.20 -10.30 4.88
N LEU A 38 -6.94 -9.96 4.73
CA LEU A 38 -6.08 -9.41 5.77
C LEU A 38 -5.52 -8.06 5.29
N TYR A 39 -5.84 -6.99 6.02
CA TYR A 39 -5.32 -5.66 5.74
C TYR A 39 -4.10 -5.37 6.60
N LEU A 40 -2.97 -5.09 5.97
CA LEU A 40 -1.75 -4.65 6.62
C LEU A 40 -1.66 -3.13 6.56
N TRP A 41 -1.59 -2.52 7.71
CA TRP A 41 -1.60 -1.07 7.84
C TRP A 41 -0.19 -0.53 8.10
N ASN A 42 0.43 0.03 7.05
CA ASN A 42 1.71 0.73 7.14
C ASN A 42 1.67 1.94 6.19
N GLY A 43 2.11 3.09 6.67
CA GLY A 43 1.99 4.32 5.89
C GLY A 43 2.87 4.37 4.65
N HIS A 44 4.05 3.74 4.69
CA HIS A 44 4.98 3.66 3.56
C HIS A 44 5.75 2.33 3.56
N PRO A 45 5.09 1.22 3.21
CA PRO A 45 5.68 -0.11 3.28
C PRO A 45 6.87 -0.28 2.34
N PHE A 46 6.91 0.47 1.25
CA PHE A 46 7.96 0.38 0.23
C PHE A 46 9.36 0.68 0.78
N ALA A 47 9.47 1.56 1.77
CA ALA A 47 10.74 1.88 2.41
C ALA A 47 11.44 0.70 3.10
N SER A 48 10.73 -0.40 3.33
CA SER A 48 11.26 -1.59 3.99
C SER A 48 11.00 -2.90 3.24
N LEU A 49 10.20 -2.88 2.17
CA LEU A 49 9.78 -4.06 1.42
C LEU A 49 10.26 -4.09 -0.04
N VAL A 50 10.74 -2.96 -0.57
CA VAL A 50 11.27 -2.92 -1.94
C VAL A 50 12.60 -2.19 -2.01
N LYS A 51 13.43 -2.58 -2.97
CA LYS A 51 14.71 -1.97 -3.27
C LYS A 51 14.69 -1.52 -4.72
N LEU A 52 14.91 -0.22 -4.94
CA LEU A 52 14.84 0.39 -6.26
C LEU A 52 16.24 0.67 -6.79
N GLU A 53 16.54 0.24 -8.01
CA GLU A 53 17.83 0.52 -8.65
C GLU A 53 18.07 2.01 -8.86
N ASP A 54 17.03 2.75 -9.26
CA ASP A 54 17.13 4.21 -9.50
C ASP A 54 17.17 5.04 -8.20
N TYR A 55 16.70 4.45 -7.09
CA TYR A 55 16.64 5.11 -5.78
C TYR A 55 17.18 4.21 -4.67
N PRO A 56 18.45 3.73 -4.76
CA PRO A 56 19.00 2.76 -3.81
C PRO A 56 19.06 3.29 -2.37
N PHE A 57 19.13 4.61 -2.22
CA PHE A 57 19.13 5.30 -0.93
C PHE A 57 17.74 5.41 -0.28
N ALA A 58 16.66 5.06 -1.00
CA ALA A 58 15.30 5.19 -0.46
C ALA A 58 14.93 4.09 0.56
N LEU A 59 15.73 3.05 0.68
CA LEU A 59 15.53 2.00 1.67
C LEU A 59 15.83 2.52 3.08
N GLU A 60 14.91 2.31 4.03
CA GLU A 60 15.06 2.76 5.43
C GLU A 60 15.59 1.68 6.37
N VAL A 61 15.86 0.49 5.88
CA VAL A 61 16.38 -0.63 6.67
C VAL A 61 17.71 -1.10 6.10
N ASP A 62 18.52 -1.75 6.93
CA ASP A 62 19.74 -2.38 6.48
C ASP A 62 19.47 -3.65 5.65
N GLU A 63 20.51 -4.15 5.01
CA GLU A 63 20.41 -5.31 4.10
C GLU A 63 19.95 -6.59 4.83
N GLU A 64 20.34 -6.77 6.08
CA GLU A 64 19.91 -7.92 6.88
C GLU A 64 18.42 -7.85 7.19
N THR A 65 17.95 -6.70 7.64
CA THR A 65 16.52 -6.45 7.91
C THR A 65 15.69 -6.55 6.63
N PHE A 66 16.19 -6.02 5.52
CA PHE A 66 15.51 -6.11 4.23
C PHE A 66 15.27 -7.58 3.83
N LYS A 67 16.29 -8.43 3.92
CA LYS A 67 16.15 -9.87 3.63
C LYS A 67 15.17 -10.58 4.55
N LYS A 68 15.18 -10.23 5.83
CA LYS A 68 14.18 -10.76 6.78
C LYS A 68 12.76 -10.31 6.40
N ASN A 69 12.61 -9.10 5.95
CA ASN A 69 11.32 -8.57 5.51
C ASN A 69 10.81 -9.30 4.26
N GLU A 70 11.67 -9.51 3.26
CA GLU A 70 11.33 -10.30 2.08
C GLU A 70 10.88 -11.72 2.46
N GLU A 71 11.65 -12.40 3.31
CA GLU A 71 11.32 -13.75 3.77
C GLU A 71 9.97 -13.79 4.51
N MET A 72 9.78 -12.87 5.44
CA MET A 72 8.56 -12.86 6.26
C MET A 72 7.33 -12.45 5.46
N PHE A 73 7.46 -11.49 4.55
CA PHE A 73 6.35 -11.06 3.72
C PHE A 73 5.95 -12.14 2.71
N SER A 74 6.92 -12.80 2.09
CA SER A 74 6.69 -13.95 1.22
C SER A 74 6.00 -15.08 1.98
N PHE A 75 6.52 -15.45 3.15
CA PHE A 75 5.90 -16.45 4.02
C PHE A 75 4.44 -16.13 4.35
N LEU A 76 4.18 -14.90 4.80
CA LEU A 76 2.83 -14.46 5.17
C LEU A 76 1.86 -14.53 3.99
N THR A 77 2.27 -14.01 2.84
CA THR A 77 1.41 -13.95 1.66
C THR A 77 1.13 -15.31 1.06
N GLU A 78 2.11 -16.20 1.04
CA GLU A 78 1.94 -17.60 0.61
C GLU A 78 1.03 -18.39 1.56
N GLU A 79 1.22 -18.24 2.87
CA GLU A 79 0.36 -18.92 3.87
C GLU A 79 -1.08 -18.39 3.86
N ALA A 80 -1.25 -17.11 3.59
CA ALA A 80 -2.58 -16.51 3.40
C ALA A 80 -3.25 -17.05 2.13
N ASP A 81 -2.53 -17.10 1.00
CA ASP A 81 -3.04 -17.62 -0.28
C ASP A 81 -3.49 -19.08 -0.17
N LYS A 82 -2.71 -19.94 0.48
CA LYS A 82 -3.08 -21.35 0.77
C LYS A 82 -4.41 -21.47 1.52
N ARG A 83 -4.82 -20.46 2.24
CA ARG A 83 -6.06 -20.39 3.04
C ARG A 83 -7.19 -19.63 2.35
N GLY A 84 -6.97 -19.15 1.13
CA GLY A 84 -7.93 -18.31 0.43
C GLY A 84 -8.11 -16.92 1.04
N ILE A 85 -7.07 -16.40 1.71
CA ILE A 85 -7.04 -15.07 2.29
C ILE A 85 -6.23 -14.14 1.39
N PHE A 86 -6.86 -13.06 0.92
CA PHE A 86 -6.16 -11.99 0.23
C PHE A 86 -5.45 -11.08 1.23
N VAL A 87 -4.15 -10.89 1.04
CA VAL A 87 -3.39 -9.87 1.75
C VAL A 87 -3.52 -8.55 0.99
N ILE A 88 -3.93 -7.51 1.68
CA ILE A 88 -4.09 -6.15 1.15
C ILE A 88 -3.13 -5.23 1.90
N GLN A 89 -2.13 -4.72 1.20
CA GLN A 89 -1.18 -3.77 1.77
C GLN A 89 -1.69 -2.34 1.60
N MET A 90 -1.87 -1.65 2.69
CA MET A 90 -2.22 -0.23 2.68
C MET A 90 -0.97 0.63 2.60
N PHE A 91 -1.06 1.76 1.91
CA PHE A 91 -0.10 2.85 1.98
C PHE A 91 -0.76 4.22 1.89
N TYR A 92 -0.08 5.21 2.46
CA TYR A 92 -0.46 6.62 2.37
C TYR A 92 0.41 7.34 1.35
N ASN A 93 -0.26 7.97 0.43
CA ASN A 93 0.38 8.81 -0.60
C ASN A 93 1.10 10.08 -0.05
N ILE A 94 0.74 10.53 1.18
CA ILE A 94 1.41 11.65 1.85
C ILE A 94 2.80 11.31 2.39
N ILE A 95 3.14 10.02 2.52
CA ILE A 95 4.38 9.59 3.16
C ILE A 95 5.39 9.18 2.10
N LEU A 96 6.59 9.69 2.23
CA LEU A 96 7.77 9.28 1.46
C LEU A 96 8.76 8.60 2.41
N SER A 97 9.63 7.77 1.86
CA SER A 97 10.80 7.28 2.57
C SER A 97 11.62 8.46 3.12
N LYS A 98 12.06 8.35 4.37
CA LYS A 98 12.85 9.40 5.01
C LYS A 98 14.15 9.71 4.26
N PRO A 99 14.98 8.71 3.87
CA PRO A 99 16.20 9.00 3.11
C PRO A 99 15.92 9.61 1.73
N PHE A 100 14.82 9.18 1.07
CA PHE A 100 14.41 9.79 -0.20
C PHE A 100 14.04 11.26 -0.02
N ALA A 101 13.24 11.57 0.98
CA ALA A 101 12.83 12.94 1.28
C ALA A 101 14.04 13.82 1.63
N GLU A 102 14.95 13.33 2.48
CA GLU A 102 16.18 14.04 2.84
C GLU A 102 17.07 14.31 1.61
N HIS A 103 17.24 13.33 0.73
CA HIS A 103 18.07 13.46 -0.48
C HIS A 103 17.58 14.57 -1.43
N TYR A 104 16.28 14.73 -1.54
CA TYR A 104 15.67 15.72 -2.44
C TYR A 104 15.19 16.99 -1.73
N GLY A 105 15.45 17.15 -0.43
CA GLY A 105 15.01 18.32 0.33
C GLY A 105 13.49 18.41 0.48
N LEU A 106 12.81 17.27 0.52
CA LEU A 106 11.36 17.14 0.65
C LEU A 106 10.97 16.86 2.10
N LYS A 107 9.71 17.09 2.43
CA LYS A 107 9.15 16.62 3.70
C LYS A 107 8.77 15.14 3.58
N THR A 108 9.00 14.36 4.62
CA THR A 108 8.55 12.96 4.71
C THR A 108 7.02 12.88 4.64
N GLN A 109 6.33 13.78 5.34
CA GLN A 109 4.88 13.93 5.27
C GLN A 109 4.51 15.32 4.79
N ASP A 110 3.63 15.39 3.81
CA ASP A 110 3.12 16.67 3.30
C ASP A 110 1.69 16.48 2.78
N ARG A 111 0.73 17.07 3.48
CA ARG A 111 -0.69 17.02 3.08
C ARG A 111 -1.01 17.87 1.86
N ASN A 112 -0.13 18.78 1.50
CA ASN A 112 -0.25 19.63 0.32
C ASN A 112 0.81 19.28 -0.73
N ARG A 113 1.19 18.00 -0.81
CA ARG A 113 2.22 17.55 -1.73
C ARG A 113 1.76 17.70 -3.18
N PRO A 114 2.48 18.48 -3.99
CA PRO A 114 2.17 18.57 -5.42
C PRO A 114 2.61 17.28 -6.12
N ILE A 115 1.90 16.92 -7.17
CA ILE A 115 2.35 15.89 -8.10
C ILE A 115 3.53 16.43 -8.89
N THR A 116 4.70 15.79 -8.73
CA THR A 116 5.89 16.09 -9.51
C THR A 116 6.35 14.85 -10.26
N PRO A 117 7.06 15.00 -11.39
CA PRO A 117 7.61 13.85 -12.12
C PRO A 117 8.47 12.95 -11.23
N LEU A 118 9.27 13.52 -10.33
CA LEU A 118 10.11 12.78 -9.40
C LEU A 118 9.29 11.88 -8.47
N ILE A 119 8.28 12.44 -7.80
CA ILE A 119 7.46 11.68 -6.85
C ILE A 119 6.60 10.66 -7.58
N ALA A 120 6.08 11.00 -8.75
CA ALA A 120 5.33 10.06 -9.59
C ALA A 120 6.19 8.87 -10.04
N ASP A 121 7.41 9.11 -10.48
CA ASP A 121 8.36 8.05 -10.88
C ASP A 121 8.73 7.15 -9.71
N TYR A 122 9.10 7.75 -8.58
CA TYR A 122 9.42 7.00 -7.35
C TYR A 122 8.24 6.12 -6.89
N THR A 123 7.03 6.67 -6.84
CA THR A 123 5.85 5.93 -6.38
C THR A 123 5.47 4.83 -7.36
N ARG A 124 5.46 5.11 -8.66
CA ARG A 124 5.17 4.12 -9.71
C ARG A 124 6.15 2.95 -9.66
N LYS A 125 7.45 3.22 -9.56
CA LYS A 125 8.50 2.19 -9.45
C LYS A 125 8.39 1.40 -8.14
N SER A 126 8.08 2.06 -7.02
CA SER A 126 7.86 1.39 -5.74
C SER A 126 6.70 0.40 -5.80
N ILE A 127 5.58 0.80 -6.40
CA ILE A 127 4.42 -0.07 -6.59
C ILE A 127 4.76 -1.23 -7.54
N ALA A 128 5.42 -0.95 -8.66
CA ALA A 128 5.81 -1.98 -9.62
C ALA A 128 6.70 -3.05 -8.98
N ALA A 129 7.75 -2.63 -8.27
CA ALA A 129 8.64 -3.55 -7.55
C ALA A 129 7.90 -4.33 -6.46
N PHE A 130 6.98 -3.68 -5.75
CA PHE A 130 6.17 -4.35 -4.73
C PHE A 130 5.27 -5.45 -5.32
N ILE A 131 4.57 -5.18 -6.41
CA ILE A 131 3.72 -6.16 -7.11
C ILE A 131 4.57 -7.31 -7.68
N GLU A 132 5.73 -6.99 -8.26
CA GLU A 132 6.65 -8.00 -8.79
C GLU A 132 7.14 -8.96 -7.72
N ASN A 133 7.51 -8.43 -6.54
CA ASN A 133 8.03 -9.22 -5.43
C ASN A 133 6.93 -9.91 -4.60
N SER A 134 5.68 -9.48 -4.73
CA SER A 134 4.55 -9.96 -3.90
C SER A 134 3.31 -10.24 -4.74
N PRO A 135 3.34 -11.33 -5.53
CA PRO A 135 2.31 -11.61 -6.55
C PRO A 135 0.91 -11.93 -5.98
N TYR A 136 0.80 -12.23 -4.68
CA TYR A 136 -0.45 -12.57 -4.01
C TYR A 136 -1.08 -11.39 -3.23
N VAL A 137 -0.62 -10.17 -3.47
CA VAL A 137 -1.00 -9.00 -2.67
C VAL A 137 -1.77 -7.99 -3.49
N GLY A 138 -2.87 -7.49 -2.92
CA GLY A 138 -3.57 -6.31 -3.39
C GLY A 138 -3.10 -5.05 -2.65
N LEU A 139 -3.59 -3.90 -3.10
CA LEU A 139 -3.27 -2.61 -2.52
C LEU A 139 -4.51 -1.87 -2.03
N LEU A 140 -4.39 -1.21 -0.89
CA LEU A 140 -5.33 -0.19 -0.43
C LEU A 140 -4.64 1.17 -0.43
N VAL A 141 -5.18 2.09 -1.22
CA VAL A 141 -4.60 3.42 -1.43
C VAL A 141 -5.38 4.46 -0.64
N CYS A 142 -4.67 5.25 0.15
CA CYS A 142 -5.22 6.41 0.85
C CYS A 142 -4.78 7.68 0.13
N LEU A 143 -5.67 8.29 -0.66
CA LEU A 143 -5.37 9.47 -1.48
C LEU A 143 -5.60 10.78 -0.73
N GLY A 144 -6.82 10.97 -0.26
CA GLY A 144 -7.46 12.26 -0.03
C GLY A 144 -6.80 13.22 0.93
N GLU A 145 -6.06 12.75 1.91
CA GLU A 145 -5.38 13.65 2.86
C GLU A 145 -4.14 14.35 2.28
N ALA A 146 -3.78 14.05 1.03
CA ALA A 146 -2.53 14.51 0.44
C ALA A 146 -2.62 15.07 -0.97
N MET A 147 -3.82 15.14 -1.51
CA MET A 147 -4.07 15.77 -2.80
C MET A 147 -4.80 17.07 -2.59
N CYS A 148 -4.40 18.11 -3.34
CA CYS A 148 -4.98 19.43 -3.17
C CYS A 148 -6.33 19.58 -3.86
N THR A 149 -6.59 18.79 -4.90
CA THR A 149 -7.80 18.85 -5.71
C THR A 149 -8.29 17.45 -6.08
N VAL A 150 -9.55 17.34 -6.47
CA VAL A 150 -10.13 16.09 -6.97
C VAL A 150 -9.47 15.66 -8.28
N GLU A 151 -9.07 16.61 -9.10
CA GLU A 151 -8.35 16.38 -10.35
C GLU A 151 -6.98 15.73 -10.06
N ASP A 152 -6.30 16.15 -9.01
CA ASP A 152 -5.05 15.53 -8.55
C ASP A 152 -5.28 14.10 -8.07
N ASP A 153 -6.36 13.80 -7.35
CA ASP A 153 -6.75 12.45 -6.95
C ASP A 153 -6.91 11.54 -8.18
N VAL A 154 -7.66 12.01 -9.17
CA VAL A 154 -7.89 11.29 -10.42
C VAL A 154 -6.59 11.07 -11.17
N GLU A 155 -5.78 12.12 -11.34
CA GLU A 155 -4.50 12.03 -12.04
C GLU A 155 -3.55 11.05 -11.35
N TRP A 156 -3.38 11.17 -10.05
CA TRP A 156 -2.48 10.31 -9.28
C TRP A 156 -2.88 8.84 -9.36
N PHE A 157 -4.15 8.55 -9.18
CA PHE A 157 -4.67 7.18 -9.21
C PHE A 157 -4.55 6.56 -10.59
N THR A 158 -4.91 7.31 -11.64
CA THR A 158 -4.95 6.77 -13.01
C THR A 158 -3.61 6.84 -13.75
N LYS A 159 -2.72 7.79 -13.41
CA LYS A 159 -1.44 7.98 -14.13
C LYS A 159 -0.21 7.52 -13.34
N THR A 160 -0.34 7.25 -12.04
CA THR A 160 0.78 6.79 -11.20
C THR A 160 0.48 5.44 -10.56
N ILE A 161 -0.61 5.31 -9.79
CA ILE A 161 -0.91 4.10 -9.03
C ILE A 161 -1.23 2.92 -9.96
N ILE A 162 -2.25 3.04 -10.79
CA ILE A 162 -2.65 1.97 -11.71
C ILE A 162 -1.51 1.59 -12.68
N PRO A 163 -0.80 2.55 -13.31
CA PRO A 163 0.36 2.19 -14.13
C PRO A 163 1.45 1.45 -13.36
N GLY A 164 1.72 1.81 -12.11
CA GLY A 164 2.68 1.08 -11.27
C GLY A 164 2.27 -0.38 -11.06
N VAL A 165 1.00 -0.64 -10.76
CA VAL A 165 0.48 -2.02 -10.66
C VAL A 165 0.64 -2.76 -11.99
N LYS A 166 0.30 -2.13 -13.10
CA LYS A 166 0.41 -2.75 -14.43
C LYS A 166 1.86 -3.04 -14.83
N ASP A 167 2.79 -2.16 -14.49
CA ASP A 167 4.23 -2.39 -14.75
C ASP A 167 4.72 -3.64 -14.00
N GLY A 168 4.36 -3.80 -12.73
CA GLY A 168 4.71 -4.98 -11.95
C GLY A 168 4.09 -6.27 -12.50
N LEU A 169 2.82 -6.22 -12.92
CA LEU A 169 2.15 -7.36 -13.55
C LEU A 169 2.81 -7.73 -14.90
N GLN A 170 3.17 -6.73 -15.69
CA GLN A 170 3.87 -6.94 -16.96
C GLN A 170 5.24 -7.61 -16.74
N ALA A 171 6.00 -7.19 -15.74
CA ALA A 171 7.27 -7.80 -15.38
C ALA A 171 7.12 -9.30 -15.03
N LEU A 172 5.99 -9.68 -14.42
CA LEU A 172 5.64 -11.06 -14.08
C LEU A 172 5.00 -11.84 -15.24
N GLY A 173 4.71 -11.19 -16.37
CA GLY A 173 3.95 -11.79 -17.46
C GLY A 173 2.49 -12.12 -17.08
N ARG A 174 1.93 -11.42 -16.09
CA ARG A 174 0.57 -11.63 -15.59
C ARG A 174 -0.43 -10.68 -16.25
N THR A 175 -1.64 -11.20 -16.45
CA THR A 175 -2.79 -10.44 -16.99
C THR A 175 -3.93 -10.31 -15.97
N ASP A 176 -3.91 -11.11 -14.91
CA ASP A 176 -4.88 -11.04 -13.82
C ASP A 176 -4.59 -9.83 -12.92
N GLU A 177 -5.61 -9.08 -12.60
CA GLU A 177 -5.48 -7.87 -11.80
C GLU A 177 -5.66 -8.22 -10.31
N PRO A 178 -4.68 -7.94 -9.41
CA PRO A 178 -4.90 -8.04 -7.98
C PRO A 178 -5.93 -7.00 -7.51
N PRO A 179 -6.60 -7.22 -6.36
CA PRO A 179 -7.51 -6.24 -5.81
C PRO A 179 -6.82 -4.89 -5.57
N LEU A 180 -7.42 -3.83 -6.09
CA LEU A 180 -7.00 -2.46 -5.83
C LEU A 180 -8.16 -1.71 -5.17
N LEU A 181 -7.94 -1.23 -3.95
CA LEU A 181 -8.94 -0.59 -3.14
C LEU A 181 -8.64 0.91 -3.00
N LEU A 182 -9.65 1.72 -3.22
CA LEU A 182 -9.62 3.14 -2.95
C LEU A 182 -10.29 3.42 -1.60
N ARG A 183 -9.56 4.01 -0.66
CA ARG A 183 -10.14 4.45 0.60
C ARG A 183 -10.91 5.74 0.39
N ALA A 184 -12.22 5.68 0.67
CA ALA A 184 -13.13 6.82 0.56
C ALA A 184 -13.08 7.72 1.80
N HIS A 185 -11.95 8.33 2.04
CA HIS A 185 -11.75 9.31 3.10
C HIS A 185 -11.10 10.53 2.50
N ASP A 186 -11.80 11.67 2.59
CA ASP A 186 -11.37 12.94 1.99
C ASP A 186 -11.05 12.81 0.48
N THR A 187 -11.82 11.98 -0.21
CA THR A 187 -11.63 11.61 -1.62
C THR A 187 -12.98 11.53 -2.31
N ASP A 188 -13.15 12.17 -3.46
CA ASP A 188 -14.32 11.94 -4.32
C ASP A 188 -14.19 10.59 -5.03
N CYS A 189 -14.62 9.54 -4.34
CA CYS A 189 -14.54 8.17 -4.85
C CYS A 189 -15.23 7.99 -6.19
N LYS A 190 -16.36 8.67 -6.42
CA LYS A 190 -17.10 8.50 -7.66
C LYS A 190 -16.29 8.97 -8.85
N LEU A 191 -15.73 10.16 -8.79
CA LEU A 191 -14.93 10.71 -9.89
C LEU A 191 -13.65 9.88 -10.14
N VAL A 192 -12.97 9.45 -9.08
CA VAL A 192 -11.79 8.60 -9.22
C VAL A 192 -12.15 7.25 -9.84
N MET A 193 -13.21 6.60 -9.36
CA MET A 193 -13.65 5.29 -9.88
C MET A 193 -14.15 5.37 -11.31
N ASP A 194 -14.90 6.40 -11.69
CA ASP A 194 -15.36 6.61 -13.07
C ASP A 194 -14.18 6.73 -14.05
N ALA A 195 -13.09 7.37 -13.64
CA ALA A 195 -11.88 7.49 -14.45
C ALA A 195 -11.03 6.20 -14.46
N ALA A 196 -11.03 5.44 -13.37
CA ALA A 196 -10.19 4.26 -13.20
C ALA A 196 -10.79 2.98 -13.82
N LEU A 197 -12.10 2.78 -13.73
CA LEU A 197 -12.79 1.57 -14.22
C LEU A 197 -12.54 1.24 -15.70
N PRO A 198 -12.36 2.21 -16.62
CA PRO A 198 -11.99 1.89 -18.00
C PRO A 198 -10.62 1.23 -18.14
N ILE A 199 -9.70 1.48 -17.22
CA ILE A 199 -8.30 1.05 -17.30
C ILE A 199 -7.90 -0.04 -16.31
N TYR A 200 -8.73 -0.30 -15.27
CA TYR A 200 -8.52 -1.34 -14.28
C TYR A 200 -9.85 -1.87 -13.77
N LYS A 201 -10.06 -3.19 -13.71
CA LYS A 201 -11.38 -3.77 -13.45
C LYS A 201 -11.58 -4.28 -12.02
N ASN A 202 -10.52 -4.82 -11.42
CA ASN A 202 -10.61 -5.39 -10.07
C ASN A 202 -10.48 -4.30 -8.99
N LEU A 203 -11.39 -3.32 -9.05
CA LEU A 203 -11.44 -2.14 -8.18
C LEU A 203 -12.51 -2.25 -7.11
N TYR A 204 -12.18 -1.77 -5.93
CA TYR A 204 -13.09 -1.68 -4.79
C TYR A 204 -12.97 -0.31 -4.13
N THR A 205 -14.01 0.09 -3.40
CA THR A 205 -13.96 1.24 -2.50
C THR A 205 -14.09 0.76 -1.07
N MET A 206 -13.40 1.44 -0.16
CA MET A 206 -13.49 1.18 1.27
C MET A 206 -13.98 2.43 1.98
N HIS A 207 -15.24 2.42 2.37
CA HIS A 207 -15.84 3.46 3.19
C HIS A 207 -15.76 3.09 4.66
N LYS A 208 -15.50 4.04 5.52
CA LYS A 208 -15.51 3.83 6.96
C LYS A 208 -16.60 4.67 7.63
N TYR A 209 -17.18 4.11 8.67
CA TYR A 209 -17.90 4.90 9.64
C TYR A 209 -16.87 5.58 10.56
N ASN A 210 -16.79 6.90 10.50
CA ASN A 210 -15.99 7.67 11.44
C ASN A 210 -16.68 7.71 12.81
N GLY A 211 -15.94 8.04 13.86
CA GLY A 211 -16.52 8.24 15.19
C GLY A 211 -17.69 9.24 15.17
N GLU A 212 -17.59 10.26 14.35
CA GLU A 212 -18.64 11.26 14.12
C GLU A 212 -19.87 10.70 13.41
N SER A 213 -19.72 9.59 12.68
CA SER A 213 -20.79 8.96 11.89
C SER A 213 -21.46 7.79 12.56
N LEU A 214 -21.00 7.37 13.74
CA LEU A 214 -21.59 6.23 14.47
C LEU A 214 -23.05 6.50 14.89
N THR A 215 -23.46 7.74 14.93
CA THR A 215 -24.82 8.17 15.26
C THR A 215 -25.71 8.42 14.03
N THR A 216 -25.17 8.22 12.83
CA THR A 216 -25.89 8.38 11.57
C THR A 216 -26.06 7.03 10.86
N TYR A 217 -27.12 6.89 10.07
CA TYR A 217 -27.39 5.67 9.31
C TYR A 217 -26.72 5.67 7.95
N GLU A 218 -26.18 6.79 7.51
CA GLU A 218 -25.55 6.95 6.21
C GLU A 218 -24.02 7.05 6.37
N PRO A 219 -23.24 6.33 5.55
CA PRO A 219 -21.79 6.49 5.47
C PRO A 219 -21.42 7.92 5.03
N ARG A 220 -20.34 8.45 5.54
CA ARG A 220 -19.76 9.72 5.09
C ARG A 220 -18.66 9.52 4.09
#